data_f5883beb30706da46c1d4f4be8a5a3c7
#
_entry.id   f5883beb30706da46c1d4f4be8a5a3c7
#
_cell.length_a   1.000
_cell.length_b   1.000
_cell.length_c   1.000
_cell.angle_alpha   90.00
_cell.angle_beta   90.00
_cell.angle_gamma   90.00
#
_symmetry.space_group_name_H-M   'P 1'
#
loop_
_entity.id
_entity.type
_entity.pdbx_description
1 polymer ?
#
loop_
_entity_poly.entity_id
_entity_poly.type
_entity_poly.pdbx_seq_one_letter_code
_entity_poly.pdbx_strand_id
1 'polypeptide(L)'
;MTGIKDIFSFDTPKSLGEEMGTVKEIRGNYLTVAGIKSFNNGDGVCFLDETGKLQGFRINRVENNKLFPQEMPRIKPRTILYRNFDQEFERLMSRKSAERKIAVILKLAENNRGFTLSLTDEDDHSVSVVRGKGEGTCPYSAGRITCVHNL
;
A
#
# COMPACT_ATOMS: atom_id res chain seq x y z
N MET A 1 10.49 -26.50 -8.24
CA MET A 1 9.02 -26.43 -8.35
C MET A 1 8.51 -25.73 -7.10
N THR A 2 8.21 -24.45 -7.19
CA THR A 2 7.58 -23.69 -6.10
C THR A 2 6.12 -24.10 -6.05
N GLY A 3 5.73 -24.85 -5.02
CA GLY A 3 4.34 -25.23 -4.79
C GLY A 3 3.46 -24.00 -4.71
N ILE A 4 2.36 -24.01 -5.44
CA ILE A 4 1.27 -23.07 -5.30
C ILE A 4 0.80 -23.21 -3.84
N LYS A 5 1.14 -22.25 -3.00
CA LYS A 5 0.56 -22.17 -1.65
C LYS A 5 -0.93 -21.95 -1.84
N ASP A 6 -1.74 -22.75 -1.15
CA ASP A 6 -3.19 -22.60 -1.14
C ASP A 6 -3.54 -21.14 -0.78
N ILE A 7 -4.11 -20.44 -1.76
CA ILE A 7 -4.45 -19.00 -1.64
C ILE A 7 -5.79 -18.84 -0.91
N PHE A 8 -6.53 -19.92 -0.72
CA PHE A 8 -7.84 -19.88 -0.05
C PHE A 8 -7.77 -20.48 1.35
N SER A 9 -8.51 -19.86 2.25
CA SER A 9 -8.79 -20.44 3.56
C SER A 9 -10.14 -21.13 3.50
N PHE A 10 -10.19 -22.43 3.78
CA PHE A 10 -11.43 -23.20 3.88
C PHE A 10 -12.19 -22.91 5.19
N ASP A 11 -11.47 -22.43 6.21
CA ASP A 11 -11.99 -22.28 7.57
C ASP A 11 -12.64 -20.92 7.82
N THR A 12 -12.30 -19.90 7.01
CA THR A 12 -12.80 -18.54 7.20
C THR A 12 -12.85 -17.76 5.89
N PRO A 13 -13.93 -16.98 5.63
CA PRO A 13 -14.00 -16.08 4.48
C PRO A 13 -13.09 -14.85 4.60
N LYS A 14 -12.50 -14.64 5.78
CA LYS A 14 -11.56 -13.54 6.03
C LYS A 14 -10.12 -14.04 5.94
N SER A 15 -9.22 -13.19 5.44
CA SER A 15 -7.80 -13.50 5.44
C SER A 15 -7.28 -13.66 6.86
N LEU A 16 -6.61 -14.78 7.13
CA LEU A 16 -5.85 -14.99 8.37
C LEU A 16 -4.60 -14.10 8.39
N GLY A 17 -4.04 -13.81 7.21
CA GLY A 17 -2.81 -13.06 7.11
C GLY A 17 -1.56 -13.91 7.32
N GLU A 18 -0.50 -13.27 7.82
CA GLU A 18 0.81 -13.88 7.99
C GLU A 18 0.94 -14.53 9.37
N GLU A 19 1.37 -15.79 9.42
CA GLU A 19 1.69 -16.46 10.70
C GLU A 19 2.88 -15.77 11.38
N MET A 20 2.70 -15.35 12.62
CA MET A 20 3.67 -14.59 13.40
C MET A 20 4.32 -15.41 14.49
N GLY A 21 3.61 -16.37 15.03
CA GLY A 21 4.11 -17.22 16.11
C GLY A 21 3.00 -17.71 17.03
N THR A 22 3.41 -18.27 18.17
CA THR A 22 2.52 -18.94 19.11
C THR A 22 2.54 -18.23 20.46
N VAL A 23 1.39 -18.08 21.08
CA VAL A 23 1.26 -17.53 22.44
C VAL A 23 1.95 -18.45 23.43
N LYS A 24 2.97 -17.95 24.12
CA LYS A 24 3.73 -18.69 25.12
C LYS A 24 3.10 -18.56 26.49
N GLU A 25 2.78 -17.33 26.90
CA GLU A 25 2.32 -17.00 28.23
C GLU A 25 1.38 -15.79 28.19
N ILE A 26 0.42 -15.76 29.09
CA ILE A 26 -0.55 -14.68 29.24
C ILE A 26 -0.44 -14.17 30.67
N ARG A 27 -0.21 -12.88 30.84
CA ARG A 27 -0.09 -12.25 32.15
C ARG A 27 -0.82 -10.91 32.19
N GLY A 28 -1.86 -10.85 33.02
CA GLY A 28 -2.58 -9.59 33.28
C GLY A 28 -2.96 -8.84 32.00
N ASN A 29 -2.15 -7.85 31.64
CA ASN A 29 -2.39 -6.95 30.52
C ASN A 29 -1.50 -7.17 29.29
N TYR A 30 -0.68 -8.24 29.27
CA TYR A 30 0.15 -8.58 28.11
C TYR A 30 0.20 -10.08 27.85
N LEU A 31 0.58 -10.43 26.66
CA LEU A 31 0.89 -11.81 26.24
C LEU A 31 2.30 -11.88 25.66
N THR A 32 2.96 -13.01 25.90
CA THR A 32 4.29 -13.27 25.35
C THR A 32 4.16 -14.24 24.19
N VAL A 33 4.84 -13.94 23.08
CA VAL A 33 4.79 -14.74 21.86
C VAL A 33 6.14 -15.37 21.58
N ALA A 34 6.14 -16.64 21.22
CA ALA A 34 7.27 -17.37 20.68
C ALA A 34 7.16 -17.36 19.15
N GLY A 35 8.06 -16.67 18.48
CA GLY A 35 8.11 -16.56 17.02
C GLY A 35 9.39 -15.87 16.58
N ILE A 36 9.68 -15.96 15.29
CA ILE A 36 10.88 -15.36 14.69
C ILE A 36 10.57 -13.93 14.20
N LYS A 37 9.30 -13.63 13.93
CA LYS A 37 8.85 -12.37 13.34
C LYS A 37 8.54 -11.33 14.42
N SER A 38 8.82 -10.06 14.12
CA SER A 38 8.55 -8.95 15.00
C SER A 38 7.16 -8.35 14.73
N PHE A 39 6.53 -7.87 15.80
CA PHE A 39 5.30 -7.09 15.74
C PHE A 39 5.61 -5.61 15.87
N ASN A 40 4.77 -4.78 15.28
CA ASN A 40 4.81 -3.34 15.40
C ASN A 40 3.63 -2.80 16.21
N ASN A 41 3.82 -1.62 16.79
CA ASN A 41 2.72 -0.93 17.46
C ASN A 41 1.63 -0.58 16.43
N GLY A 42 0.39 -0.92 16.75
CA GLY A 42 -0.75 -0.69 15.87
C GLY A 42 -1.08 -1.85 14.92
N ASP A 43 -0.29 -2.94 14.91
CA ASP A 43 -0.61 -4.12 14.11
C ASP A 43 -1.95 -4.74 14.53
N GLY A 44 -2.69 -5.23 13.55
CA GLY A 44 -3.87 -6.06 13.75
C GLY A 44 -3.49 -7.52 13.76
N VAL A 45 -3.91 -8.21 14.81
CA VAL A 45 -3.61 -9.63 15.01
C VAL A 45 -4.90 -10.42 15.10
N CYS A 46 -4.92 -11.61 14.54
CA CYS A 46 -6.04 -12.51 14.66
C CYS A 46 -5.59 -13.93 15.02
N PHE A 47 -6.53 -14.71 15.49
CA PHE A 47 -6.35 -16.12 15.86
C PHE A 47 -7.67 -16.86 15.75
N LEU A 48 -7.63 -18.17 15.64
CA LEU A 48 -8.80 -19.03 15.72
C LEU A 48 -9.01 -19.46 17.17
N ASP A 49 -10.22 -19.26 17.68
CA ASP A 49 -10.59 -19.74 19.00
C ASP A 49 -10.86 -21.27 18.98
N GLU A 50 -11.18 -21.84 20.14
CA GLU A 50 -11.45 -23.29 20.27
C GLU A 50 -12.63 -23.78 19.45
N THR A 51 -13.53 -22.88 19.05
CA THR A 51 -14.68 -23.19 18.18
C THR A 51 -14.36 -23.03 16.71
N GLY A 52 -13.10 -22.68 16.35
CA GLY A 52 -12.71 -22.37 14.98
C GLY A 52 -13.15 -20.99 14.50
N LYS A 53 -13.68 -20.15 15.39
CA LYS A 53 -14.11 -18.80 15.02
C LYS A 53 -12.94 -17.83 15.05
N LEU A 54 -12.84 -17.02 14.00
CA LEU A 54 -11.81 -15.99 13.90
C LEU A 54 -12.07 -14.85 14.89
N GLN A 55 -11.13 -14.62 15.78
CA GLN A 55 -11.09 -13.52 16.72
C GLN A 55 -9.93 -12.58 16.37
N GLY A 56 -10.06 -11.29 16.63
CA GLY A 56 -9.01 -10.32 16.32
C GLY A 56 -8.86 -9.29 17.44
N PHE A 57 -7.64 -8.76 17.56
CA PHE A 57 -7.34 -7.66 18.46
C PHE A 57 -6.27 -6.75 17.86
N ARG A 58 -6.17 -5.54 18.35
CA ARG A 58 -5.14 -4.59 17.95
C ARG A 58 -4.06 -4.49 19.02
N ILE A 59 -2.80 -4.45 18.58
CA ILE A 59 -1.67 -4.24 19.47
C ILE A 59 -1.53 -2.75 19.73
N ASN A 60 -1.59 -2.37 21.00
CA ASN A 60 -1.33 -0.99 21.41
C ASN A 60 0.18 -0.73 21.51
N ARG A 61 0.91 -1.65 22.14
CA ARG A 61 2.34 -1.52 22.38
C ARG A 61 3.05 -2.87 22.31
N VAL A 62 4.27 -2.87 21.79
CA VAL A 62 5.17 -4.02 21.77
C VAL A 62 6.43 -3.68 22.55
N GLU A 63 6.84 -4.59 23.43
CA GLU A 63 8.10 -4.52 24.16
C GLU A 63 8.81 -5.88 24.04
N ASN A 64 9.83 -5.95 23.20
CA ASN A 64 10.48 -7.23 22.85
C ASN A 64 9.44 -8.25 22.38
N ASN A 65 9.28 -9.36 23.10
CA ASN A 65 8.31 -10.41 22.79
C ASN A 65 6.98 -10.27 23.59
N LYS A 66 6.77 -9.13 24.24
CA LYS A 66 5.53 -8.84 24.98
C LYS A 66 4.62 -7.97 24.15
N LEU A 67 3.43 -8.43 23.93
CA LEU A 67 2.38 -7.72 23.22
C LEU A 67 1.36 -7.19 24.22
N PHE A 68 1.11 -5.89 24.19
CA PHE A 68 0.10 -5.21 24.98
C PHE A 68 -1.09 -4.92 24.06
N PRO A 69 -2.14 -5.75 24.07
CA PRO A 69 -3.32 -5.51 23.26
C PRO A 69 -4.11 -4.30 23.80
N GLN A 70 -4.90 -3.69 22.93
CA GLN A 70 -5.81 -2.60 23.33
C GLN A 70 -6.86 -3.12 24.32
N GLU A 71 -7.40 -4.30 24.04
CA GLU A 71 -8.28 -5.05 24.92
C GLU A 71 -7.75 -6.48 24.99
N MET A 72 -7.70 -7.05 26.22
CA MET A 72 -7.17 -8.39 26.40
C MET A 72 -8.11 -9.44 25.78
N PRO A 73 -7.68 -10.15 24.73
CA PRO A 73 -8.53 -11.15 24.10
C PRO A 73 -8.69 -12.39 24.99
N ARG A 74 -9.78 -13.12 24.78
CA ARG A 74 -9.96 -14.45 25.38
C ARG A 74 -9.16 -15.48 24.60
N ILE A 75 -7.85 -15.54 24.88
CA ILE A 75 -6.90 -16.38 24.18
C ILE A 75 -6.25 -17.36 25.17
N LYS A 76 -5.81 -18.50 24.65
CA LYS A 76 -5.11 -19.50 25.46
C LYS A 76 -3.62 -19.61 25.07
N PRO A 77 -2.77 -20.11 25.97
CA PRO A 77 -1.42 -20.48 25.61
C PRO A 77 -1.42 -21.52 24.47
N ARG A 78 -0.40 -21.49 23.63
CA ARG A 78 -0.22 -22.31 22.41
C ARG A 78 -1.14 -21.95 21.24
N THR A 79 -1.95 -20.88 21.32
CA THR A 79 -2.70 -20.37 20.17
C THR A 79 -1.77 -19.72 19.17
N ILE A 80 -1.94 -20.03 17.88
CA ILE A 80 -1.19 -19.41 16.78
C ILE A 80 -1.76 -18.04 16.49
N LEU A 81 -0.89 -17.05 16.33
CA LEU A 81 -1.23 -15.67 15.99
C LEU A 81 -0.89 -15.37 14.55
N TYR A 82 -1.78 -14.69 13.87
CA TYR A 82 -1.61 -14.22 12.51
C TYR A 82 -1.72 -12.70 12.46
N ARG A 83 -0.87 -12.05 11.65
CA ARG A 83 -0.96 -10.61 11.38
C ARG A 83 -1.81 -10.39 10.15
N ASN A 84 -3.00 -9.85 10.32
CA ASN A 84 -3.92 -9.50 9.23
C ASN A 84 -3.90 -8.02 8.87
N PHE A 85 -3.23 -7.20 9.65
CA PHE A 85 -3.03 -5.77 9.39
C PHE A 85 -1.62 -5.34 9.82
N ASP A 86 -0.81 -4.91 8.87
CA ASP A 86 0.54 -4.39 9.08
C ASP A 86 0.50 -2.86 9.06
N GLN A 87 0.66 -2.24 10.22
CA GLN A 87 0.58 -0.79 10.39
C GLN A 87 1.73 -0.08 9.65
N GLU A 88 2.90 -0.68 9.57
CA GLU A 88 4.05 -0.08 8.91
C GLU A 88 3.88 -0.13 7.39
N PHE A 89 3.42 -1.24 6.85
CA PHE A 89 3.10 -1.39 5.44
C PHE A 89 2.03 -0.38 5.00
N GLU A 90 0.93 -0.25 5.75
CA GLU A 90 -0.11 0.75 5.47
C GLU A 90 0.43 2.18 5.48
N ARG A 91 1.30 2.49 6.43
CA ARG A 91 1.95 3.81 6.48
C ARG A 91 2.85 4.08 5.27
N LEU A 92 3.55 3.06 4.76
CA LEU A 92 4.36 3.18 3.55
C LEU A 92 3.48 3.34 2.32
N MET A 93 2.41 2.55 2.20
CA MET A 93 1.52 2.57 1.04
C MET A 93 0.63 3.81 0.98
N SER A 94 0.28 4.40 2.12
CA SER A 94 -0.48 5.66 2.18
C SER A 94 0.32 6.89 1.73
N ARG A 95 1.65 6.77 1.63
CA ARG A 95 2.48 7.81 1.05
C ARG A 95 2.33 7.79 -0.47
N LYS A 96 2.50 8.95 -1.10
CA LYS A 96 2.58 9.06 -2.57
C LYS A 96 3.87 8.43 -3.13
N SER A 97 4.08 7.14 -2.87
CA SER A 97 5.29 6.40 -3.26
C SER A 97 5.22 5.87 -4.69
N ALA A 98 4.04 5.84 -5.30
CA ALA A 98 3.80 5.28 -6.63
C ALA A 98 3.57 6.36 -7.71
N GLU A 99 4.10 7.57 -7.55
CA GLU A 99 4.09 8.57 -8.62
C GLU A 99 5.12 8.17 -9.69
N ARG A 100 4.64 7.58 -10.77
CA ARG A 100 5.45 7.41 -11.97
C ARG A 100 5.59 8.78 -12.65
N LYS A 101 6.79 9.32 -12.69
CA LYS A 101 7.13 10.52 -13.44
C LYS A 101 7.86 10.09 -14.70
N ILE A 102 7.42 10.59 -15.84
CA ILE A 102 8.09 10.40 -17.14
C ILE A 102 8.88 11.66 -17.41
N ALA A 103 10.17 11.53 -17.69
CA ALA A 103 10.99 12.66 -18.10
C ALA A 103 10.59 13.10 -19.49
N VAL A 104 10.39 14.41 -19.69
CA VAL A 104 10.00 14.97 -20.98
C VAL A 104 10.89 16.14 -21.33
N ILE A 105 11.27 16.24 -22.59
CA ILE A 105 11.96 17.38 -23.18
C ILE A 105 10.91 18.27 -23.85
N LEU A 106 10.83 19.52 -23.41
CA LEU A 106 9.88 20.49 -23.92
C LEU A 106 10.64 21.51 -24.76
N LYS A 107 10.29 21.66 -26.04
CA LYS A 107 10.89 22.63 -26.98
C LYS A 107 9.81 23.61 -27.43
N LEU A 108 10.08 24.90 -27.25
CA LEU A 108 9.27 25.98 -27.79
C LEU A 108 10.04 26.63 -28.92
N ALA A 109 9.45 26.69 -30.12
CA ALA A 109 10.02 27.35 -31.29
C ALA A 109 9.03 28.40 -31.82
N GLU A 110 9.53 29.57 -32.19
CA GLU A 110 8.76 30.59 -32.91
C GLU A 110 8.94 30.39 -34.41
N ASN A 111 7.87 30.51 -35.16
CA ASN A 111 7.87 30.49 -36.62
C ASN A 111 7.04 31.66 -37.16
N ASN A 112 7.04 31.87 -38.48
CA ASN A 112 6.33 32.97 -39.11
C ASN A 112 4.80 32.95 -38.90
N ARG A 113 4.26 31.79 -38.51
CA ARG A 113 2.81 31.61 -38.29
C ARG A 113 2.44 31.62 -36.80
N GLY A 114 3.42 31.58 -35.89
CA GLY A 114 3.16 31.55 -34.44
C GLY A 114 4.22 30.77 -33.67
N PHE A 115 3.76 30.01 -32.71
CA PHE A 115 4.61 29.20 -31.83
C PHE A 115 4.30 27.73 -32.00
N THR A 116 5.33 26.91 -32.00
CA THR A 116 5.23 25.45 -31.96
C THR A 116 5.79 24.97 -30.63
N LEU A 117 4.99 24.25 -29.88
CA LEU A 117 5.41 23.56 -28.67
C LEU A 117 5.53 22.08 -28.98
N SER A 118 6.73 21.50 -28.80
CA SER A 118 6.98 20.08 -28.99
C SER A 118 7.39 19.46 -27.66
N LEU A 119 6.89 18.28 -27.38
CA LEU A 119 7.17 17.51 -26.20
C LEU A 119 7.65 16.12 -26.64
N THR A 120 8.79 15.68 -26.11
CA THR A 120 9.36 14.34 -26.38
C THR A 120 9.65 13.65 -25.06
N ASP A 121 9.23 12.40 -24.91
CA ASP A 121 9.49 11.59 -23.72
C ASP A 121 10.82 10.82 -23.83
N GLU A 122 11.11 9.99 -22.82
CA GLU A 122 12.32 9.17 -22.72
C GLU A 122 12.36 8.01 -23.72
N ASP A 123 11.22 7.64 -24.31
CA ASP A 123 11.06 6.58 -25.31
C ASP A 123 10.97 7.14 -26.75
N ASP A 124 11.33 8.42 -26.95
CA ASP A 124 11.29 9.15 -28.23
C ASP A 124 9.88 9.36 -28.81
N HIS A 125 8.83 9.17 -28.02
CA HIS A 125 7.50 9.58 -28.44
C HIS A 125 7.40 11.10 -28.42
N SER A 126 6.96 11.69 -29.53
CA SER A 126 6.85 13.14 -29.63
C SER A 126 5.45 13.61 -30.04
N VAL A 127 5.05 14.72 -29.46
CA VAL A 127 3.81 15.43 -29.80
C VAL A 127 4.13 16.91 -29.99
N SER A 128 3.46 17.58 -30.94
CA SER A 128 3.62 19.00 -31.18
C SER A 128 2.27 19.71 -31.34
N VAL A 129 2.22 20.93 -30.84
CA VAL A 129 1.05 21.83 -30.96
C VAL A 129 1.50 23.16 -31.54
N VAL A 130 0.75 23.69 -32.52
CA VAL A 130 1.02 24.98 -33.14
C VAL A 130 -0.07 25.98 -32.73
N ARG A 131 0.35 27.16 -32.29
CA ARG A 131 -0.54 28.31 -31.99
C ARG A 131 -0.20 29.47 -32.91
N GLY A 132 -1.21 30.00 -33.62
CA GLY A 132 -1.07 31.17 -34.51
C GLY A 132 -0.80 32.48 -33.74
N LYS A 133 -0.10 33.42 -34.41
CA LYS A 133 0.02 34.83 -33.95
C LYS A 133 -1.32 35.50 -34.21
N GLY A 134 -2.09 35.80 -33.19
CA GLY A 134 -3.30 36.64 -33.35
C GLY A 134 -4.59 36.15 -32.70
N GLU A 135 -4.65 34.95 -32.15
CA GLU A 135 -5.76 34.54 -31.32
C GLU A 135 -5.52 34.97 -29.86
N GLY A 136 -5.67 36.29 -29.65
CA GLY A 136 -5.59 36.90 -28.34
C GLY A 136 -6.85 36.60 -27.58
N THR A 137 -6.68 36.01 -26.50
CA THR A 137 -7.20 36.09 -25.14
C THR A 137 -6.93 34.75 -24.51
N CYS A 138 -5.95 34.74 -23.61
CA CYS A 138 -5.70 33.63 -22.75
C CYS A 138 -6.70 33.70 -21.59
N PRO A 139 -7.80 32.93 -21.58
CA PRO A 139 -8.44 32.64 -20.31
C PRO A 139 -7.57 31.58 -19.64
N TYR A 140 -7.06 31.89 -18.46
CA TYR A 140 -6.50 30.92 -17.56
C TYR A 140 -7.55 29.85 -17.24
N SER A 141 -7.67 28.89 -18.10
CA SER A 141 -8.29 27.61 -17.79
C SER A 141 -7.20 26.56 -17.94
N ALA A 142 -6.85 25.88 -16.84
CA ALA A 142 -6.00 24.74 -16.82
C ALA A 142 -6.53 23.68 -17.80
N GLY A 143 -6.09 23.75 -19.06
CA GLY A 143 -6.44 22.79 -20.10
C GLY A 143 -5.74 21.47 -19.81
N ARG A 144 -6.51 20.41 -19.59
CA ARG A 144 -6.00 19.04 -19.64
C ARG A 144 -5.37 18.84 -21.02
N ILE A 145 -4.09 18.51 -21.03
CA ILE A 145 -3.43 17.99 -22.23
C ILE A 145 -3.95 16.57 -22.40
N THR A 146 -4.87 16.36 -23.34
CA THR A 146 -5.35 15.03 -23.70
C THR A 146 -4.35 14.47 -24.70
N CYS A 147 -3.52 13.51 -24.30
CA CYS A 147 -2.72 12.73 -25.22
C CYS A 147 -3.68 11.86 -26.05
N VAL A 148 -3.82 12.15 -27.33
CA VAL A 148 -4.47 11.25 -28.29
C VAL A 148 -3.41 10.27 -28.74
N HIS A 149 -3.49 9.01 -28.29
CA HIS A 149 -2.76 7.91 -28.86
C HIS A 149 -3.35 7.62 -30.25
N ASN A 150 -2.62 7.92 -31.28
CA ASN A 150 -2.82 7.24 -32.56
C ASN A 150 -2.03 5.94 -32.55
N LEU A 151 -2.76 4.83 -32.55
CA LEU A 151 -2.27 3.49 -32.86
C LEU A 151 -1.87 3.40 -34.33
#